data_0e188a0507af837f238638baa6ec486b
#
_entry.id   0e188a0507af837f238638baa6ec486b
#
_cell.length_a   1.000
_cell.length_b   1.000
_cell.length_c   1.000
_cell.angle_alpha   90.00
_cell.angle_beta   90.00
_cell.angle_gamma   90.00
#
_symmetry.space_group_name_H-M   'P 1'
#
loop_
_entity.id
_entity.type
_entity.pdbx_description
1 polymer ?
#
loop_
_entity_poly.entity_id
_entity_poly.type
_entity_poly.pdbx_seq_one_letter_code
_entity_poly.pdbx_strand_id
1 'polypeptide(L)'
;MIERGVEKPALLKADLHIHTRYSMDCDTPLEKIISRCRELGINCIAVADHGTAEGALEMQRIAPFKVIVAEEILTTHGEIMGMFLKETIPSGITPREAVMRIRAQGGLVNIP
;
A
#
# COMPACT_ATOMS: atom_id res chain seq x y z
N MET A 1 -6.89 -26.13 -32.82
CA MET A 1 -5.97 -25.72 -31.91
C MET A 1 -6.52 -25.21 -30.63
N ILE A 2 -5.87 -25.47 -29.66
CA ILE A 2 -6.29 -25.00 -28.48
C ILE A 2 -5.55 -23.87 -28.08
N GLU A 3 -6.23 -23.02 -27.46
CA GLU A 3 -5.62 -21.88 -27.01
C GLU A 3 -4.77 -22.15 -25.85
N ARG A 4 -4.03 -23.18 -25.93
CA ARG A 4 -3.31 -23.51 -24.85
C ARG A 4 -2.47 -22.50 -24.31
N GLY A 5 -1.93 -21.74 -25.04
CA GLY A 5 -1.04 -20.75 -24.57
C GLY A 5 -1.71 -19.51 -24.05
N VAL A 6 -3.00 -19.45 -24.20
CA VAL A 6 -3.73 -18.29 -23.79
C VAL A 6 -4.36 -18.55 -22.44
N GLU A 7 -3.73 -18.07 -21.39
CA GLU A 7 -4.28 -18.20 -20.07
C GLU A 7 -5.12 -16.99 -19.77
N LYS A 8 -6.17 -17.18 -19.03
CA LYS A 8 -6.94 -16.04 -18.57
C LYS A 8 -6.05 -15.26 -17.63
N PRO A 9 -6.03 -13.96 -17.73
CA PRO A 9 -5.32 -13.13 -16.76
C PRO A 9 -5.81 -13.46 -15.37
N ALA A 10 -4.91 -13.53 -14.43
CA ALA A 10 -5.27 -13.74 -13.05
C ALA A 10 -6.12 -12.57 -12.60
N LEU A 11 -7.28 -12.85 -12.02
CA LEU A 11 -8.11 -11.79 -11.47
C LEU A 11 -7.52 -11.33 -10.17
N LEU A 12 -7.43 -10.02 -9.99
CA LEU A 12 -7.02 -9.44 -8.74
C LEU A 12 -8.26 -9.03 -7.95
N LYS A 13 -8.33 -9.48 -6.72
CA LYS A 13 -9.31 -8.98 -5.78
C LYS A 13 -8.51 -8.14 -4.81
N ALA A 14 -8.64 -6.83 -4.93
CA ALA A 14 -7.75 -5.90 -4.26
C ALA A 14 -8.46 -5.08 -3.19
N ASP A 15 -7.73 -4.78 -2.11
CA ASP A 15 -8.11 -3.76 -1.16
C ASP A 15 -6.99 -2.73 -1.18
N LEU A 16 -7.29 -1.52 -1.60
CA LEU A 16 -6.27 -0.52 -1.85
C LEU A 16 -6.06 0.47 -0.71
N HIS A 17 -6.59 0.19 0.47
CA HIS A 17 -6.38 1.08 1.60
C HIS A 17 -6.48 0.30 2.92
N ILE A 18 -5.36 -0.26 3.33
CA ILE A 18 -5.28 -1.06 4.56
C ILE A 18 -4.25 -0.42 5.48
N HIS A 19 -4.50 -0.48 6.77
CA HIS A 19 -3.54 -0.07 7.79
C HIS A 19 -3.03 -1.29 8.54
N THR A 20 -1.80 -1.21 9.05
CA THR A 20 -1.20 -2.26 9.86
C THR A 20 -0.89 -1.72 11.25
N ARG A 21 -0.28 -2.54 12.08
CA ARG A 21 0.13 -2.12 13.43
C ARG A 21 1.19 -1.03 13.42
N TYR A 22 1.80 -0.74 12.27
CA TYR A 22 2.76 0.35 12.17
C TYR A 22 2.03 1.70 12.11
N SER A 23 0.71 1.69 11.85
CA SER A 23 -0.09 2.90 11.90
C SER A 23 -0.58 3.14 13.32
N MET A 24 -0.57 4.39 13.75
CA MET A 24 -0.95 4.72 15.13
C MET A 24 -2.40 4.38 15.46
N ASP A 25 -3.24 4.21 14.46
CA ASP A 25 -4.66 3.93 14.64
C ASP A 25 -5.03 2.45 14.49
N CYS A 26 -4.02 1.59 14.41
CA CYS A 26 -4.28 0.17 14.16
C CYS A 26 -3.26 -0.66 14.92
N ASP A 27 -3.70 -1.77 15.50
CA ASP A 27 -2.79 -2.65 16.22
C ASP A 27 -2.79 -4.08 15.65
N THR A 28 -3.33 -4.25 14.46
CA THR A 28 -3.45 -5.58 13.84
C THR A 28 -2.09 -6.07 13.33
N PRO A 29 -1.63 -7.23 13.78
CA PRO A 29 -0.38 -7.80 13.29
C PRO A 29 -0.46 -8.15 11.81
N LEU A 30 0.68 -8.11 11.13
CA LEU A 30 0.74 -8.38 9.69
C LEU A 30 0.23 -9.77 9.33
N GLU A 31 0.57 -10.78 10.14
CA GLU A 31 0.16 -12.15 9.87
C GLU A 31 -1.34 -12.32 9.91
N LYS A 32 -2.01 -11.55 10.78
CA LYS A 32 -3.46 -11.62 10.88
C LYS A 32 -4.11 -11.03 9.64
N ILE A 33 -3.53 -9.96 9.11
CA ILE A 33 -4.00 -9.35 7.86
C ILE A 33 -3.84 -10.35 6.72
N ILE A 34 -2.71 -11.01 6.63
CA ILE A 34 -2.44 -12.01 5.59
C ILE A 34 -3.47 -13.14 5.66
N SER A 35 -3.72 -13.67 6.87
CA SER A 35 -4.69 -14.74 7.05
C SER A 35 -6.08 -14.31 6.61
N ARG A 36 -6.48 -13.10 6.98
CA ARG A 36 -7.80 -12.61 6.62
C ARG A 36 -7.94 -12.40 5.13
N CYS A 37 -6.90 -11.88 4.48
CA CYS A 37 -6.90 -11.72 3.03
C CYS A 37 -7.06 -13.07 2.33
N ARG A 38 -6.37 -14.09 2.82
CA ARG A 38 -6.48 -15.42 2.22
C ARG A 38 -7.88 -15.99 2.39
N GLU A 39 -8.50 -15.80 3.54
CA GLU A 39 -9.86 -16.24 3.76
C GLU A 39 -10.85 -15.58 2.80
N LEU A 40 -10.62 -14.31 2.50
CA LEU A 40 -11.51 -13.53 1.66
C LEU A 40 -11.16 -13.60 0.17
N GLY A 41 -10.08 -14.29 -0.18
CA GLY A 41 -9.63 -14.37 -1.56
C GLY A 41 -9.00 -13.08 -2.07
N ILE A 42 -8.57 -12.18 -1.15
CA ILE A 42 -7.89 -10.96 -1.52
C ILE A 42 -6.44 -11.31 -1.86
N ASN A 43 -5.99 -10.91 -3.03
CA ASN A 43 -4.65 -11.23 -3.51
C ASN A 43 -3.86 -10.01 -3.95
N CYS A 44 -4.29 -8.82 -3.57
CA CYS A 44 -3.57 -7.58 -3.79
C CYS A 44 -4.00 -6.59 -2.74
N ILE A 45 -3.06 -5.98 -2.03
CA ILE A 45 -3.40 -4.95 -1.05
C ILE A 45 -2.47 -3.77 -1.21
N ALA A 46 -2.97 -2.59 -0.89
CA ALA A 46 -2.13 -1.42 -0.70
C ALA A 46 -2.14 -1.13 0.80
N VAL A 47 -0.98 -1.22 1.42
CA VAL A 47 -0.82 -0.88 2.83
C VAL A 47 -0.46 0.59 2.90
N ALA A 48 -1.31 1.37 3.53
CA ALA A 48 -1.19 2.82 3.58
C ALA A 48 -1.29 3.30 5.02
N ASP A 49 -0.27 2.99 5.82
CA ASP A 49 -0.24 3.41 7.21
C ASP A 49 -0.05 4.92 7.31
N HIS A 50 -0.52 5.49 8.39
CA HIS A 50 -0.28 6.91 8.66
C HIS A 50 1.18 7.13 9.00
N GLY A 51 1.83 8.01 8.26
CA GLY A 51 3.15 8.53 8.60
C GLY A 51 4.33 7.59 8.38
N THR A 52 4.13 6.41 7.82
CA THR A 52 5.25 5.50 7.56
C THR A 52 4.94 4.54 6.43
N ALA A 53 5.94 4.17 5.66
CA ALA A 53 5.83 3.12 4.66
C ALA A 53 6.45 1.81 5.16
N GLU A 54 6.95 1.78 6.40
CA GLU A 54 7.65 0.60 6.90
C GLU A 54 6.77 -0.64 7.02
N GLY A 55 5.52 -0.48 7.46
CA GLY A 55 4.60 -1.60 7.52
C GLY A 55 4.31 -2.19 6.14
N ALA A 56 4.18 -1.32 5.14
CA ALA A 56 3.96 -1.75 3.76
C ALA A 56 5.17 -2.49 3.21
N LEU A 57 6.37 -1.99 3.50
CA LEU A 57 7.62 -2.63 3.06
C LEU A 57 7.77 -4.00 3.70
N GLU A 58 7.46 -4.11 4.99
CA GLU A 58 7.54 -5.39 5.67
C GLU A 58 6.48 -6.35 5.14
N MET A 59 5.26 -5.87 4.91
CA MET A 59 4.19 -6.69 4.36
C MET A 59 4.57 -7.20 2.96
N GLN A 60 5.19 -6.35 2.13
CA GLN A 60 5.63 -6.75 0.81
C GLN A 60 6.67 -7.87 0.89
N ARG A 61 7.51 -7.84 1.93
CA ARG A 61 8.54 -8.86 2.11
C ARG A 61 7.97 -10.21 2.53
N ILE A 62 6.87 -10.24 3.29
CA ILE A 62 6.38 -11.49 3.88
C ILE A 62 5.08 -12.02 3.28
N ALA A 63 4.30 -11.19 2.61
CA ALA A 63 3.01 -11.62 2.09
C ALA A 63 3.16 -12.52 0.87
N PRO A 64 2.30 -13.53 0.74
CA PRO A 64 2.34 -14.45 -0.41
C PRO A 64 1.54 -13.93 -1.61
N PHE A 65 1.18 -12.64 -1.60
CA PHE A 65 0.42 -12.02 -2.68
C PHE A 65 0.97 -10.62 -2.93
N LYS A 66 0.38 -9.94 -3.92
CA LYS A 66 0.88 -8.62 -4.33
C LYS A 66 0.60 -7.57 -3.28
N VAL A 67 1.63 -6.80 -2.93
CA VAL A 67 1.52 -5.68 -1.99
C VAL A 67 2.01 -4.41 -2.66
N ILE A 68 1.18 -3.39 -2.63
CA ILE A 68 1.54 -2.06 -3.09
C ILE A 68 1.99 -1.29 -1.85
N VAL A 69 3.20 -0.75 -1.90
CA VAL A 69 3.75 0.03 -0.80
C VAL A 69 3.19 1.44 -0.89
N ALA A 70 2.46 1.83 0.13
CA ALA A 70 1.81 3.13 0.16
C ALA A 70 1.98 3.76 1.54
N GLU A 71 1.54 5.00 1.67
CA GLU A 71 1.60 5.74 2.92
C GLU A 71 0.58 6.85 2.89
N GLU A 72 -0.14 7.04 3.98
CA GLU A 72 -0.95 8.25 4.15
C GLU A 72 -0.07 9.30 4.79
N ILE A 73 0.36 10.27 4.01
CA ILE A 73 1.28 11.30 4.44
C ILE A 73 0.49 12.45 5.04
N LEU A 74 0.74 12.76 6.32
CA LEU A 74 0.09 13.88 6.95
C LEU A 74 0.83 15.15 6.55
N THR A 75 0.21 15.94 5.70
CA THR A 75 0.78 17.22 5.26
C THR A 75 0.24 18.34 6.13
N THR A 76 0.71 19.56 5.88
CA THR A 76 0.22 20.74 6.58
C THR A 76 -1.23 21.06 6.24
N HIS A 77 -1.80 20.43 5.21
CA HIS A 77 -3.17 20.68 4.76
C HIS A 77 -3.95 19.38 4.51
N GLY A 78 -3.78 18.42 5.40
CA GLY A 78 -4.50 17.15 5.30
C GLY A 78 -3.64 16.04 4.76
N GLU A 79 -4.26 14.87 4.57
CA GLU A 79 -3.50 13.69 4.17
C GLU A 79 -3.49 13.49 2.66
N ILE A 80 -2.36 13.06 2.18
CA ILE A 80 -2.18 12.67 0.79
C ILE A 80 -1.62 11.26 0.78
N MET A 81 -2.17 10.37 -0.04
CA MET A 81 -1.65 9.03 -0.15
C MET A 81 -0.66 8.93 -1.29
N GLY A 82 0.51 8.39 -1.01
CA GLY A 82 1.47 7.99 -2.03
C GLY A 82 1.41 6.50 -2.22
N MET A 83 1.43 6.03 -3.45
CA MET A 83 1.41 4.61 -3.78
C MET A 83 2.63 4.25 -4.61
N PHE A 84 3.04 2.99 -4.52
CA PHE A 84 4.23 2.47 -5.20
C PHE A 84 5.49 3.17 -4.71
N LEU A 85 5.55 3.36 -3.40
CA LEU A 85 6.69 4.01 -2.77
C LEU A 85 7.84 3.04 -2.54
N LYS A 86 9.03 3.58 -2.38
CA LYS A 86 10.24 2.81 -2.08
C LYS A 86 10.70 3.07 -0.65
N GLU A 87 10.28 4.19 -0.08
CA GLU A 87 10.67 4.56 1.27
C GLU A 87 9.66 5.52 1.87
N THR A 88 9.72 5.68 3.17
CA THR A 88 8.83 6.59 3.90
C THR A 88 9.07 8.04 3.49
N ILE A 89 7.97 8.77 3.36
CA ILE A 89 7.98 10.21 3.15
C ILE A 89 7.63 10.87 4.47
N PRO A 90 8.37 11.88 4.93
CA PRO A 90 8.14 12.47 6.25
C PRO A 90 6.82 13.22 6.34
N SER A 91 6.23 13.20 7.55
CA SER A 91 5.03 13.98 7.84
C SER A 91 5.38 15.44 8.05
N GLY A 92 4.36 16.30 8.02
CA GLY A 92 4.54 17.72 8.33
C GLY A 92 5.04 18.58 7.18
N ILE A 93 5.19 18.00 6.01
CA ILE A 93 5.59 18.74 4.81
C ILE A 93 4.36 19.33 4.14
N THR A 94 4.56 20.22 3.17
CA THR A 94 3.44 20.79 2.42
C THR A 94 2.87 19.79 1.44
N PRO A 95 1.61 19.94 1.02
CA PRO A 95 1.05 19.06 -0.01
C PRO A 95 1.88 19.04 -1.29
N ARG A 96 2.41 20.21 -1.69
CA ARG A 96 3.24 20.30 -2.88
C ARG A 96 4.50 19.46 -2.74
N GLU A 97 5.16 19.55 -1.58
CA GLU A 97 6.36 18.77 -1.35
C GLU A 97 6.05 17.29 -1.29
N ALA A 98 4.92 16.90 -0.70
CA ALA A 98 4.51 15.51 -0.66
C ALA A 98 4.34 14.96 -2.08
N VAL A 99 3.66 15.70 -2.96
CA VAL A 99 3.48 15.29 -4.34
C VAL A 99 4.81 15.14 -5.04
N MET A 100 5.72 16.10 -4.84
CA MET A 100 7.05 16.04 -5.46
C MET A 100 7.83 14.82 -5.00
N ARG A 101 7.79 14.51 -3.71
CA ARG A 101 8.52 13.37 -3.17
C ARG A 101 7.94 12.04 -3.63
N ILE A 102 6.59 11.94 -3.73
CA ILE A 102 5.95 10.75 -4.25
C ILE A 102 6.40 10.52 -5.70
N ARG A 103 6.36 11.57 -6.51
CA ARG A 103 6.76 11.44 -7.91
C ARG A 103 8.24 11.13 -8.06
N ALA A 104 9.08 11.67 -7.19
CA ALA A 104 10.51 11.40 -7.24
C ALA A 104 10.81 9.92 -7.00
N GLN A 105 9.93 9.20 -6.31
CA GLN A 105 10.05 7.76 -6.11
C GLN A 105 9.37 6.94 -7.21
N GLY A 106 8.79 7.60 -8.20
CA GLY A 106 8.05 6.91 -9.25
C GLY A 106 6.64 6.53 -8.82
N GLY A 107 6.14 7.14 -7.74
CA GLY A 107 4.85 6.80 -7.19
C GLY A 107 3.68 7.55 -7.80
N LEU A 108 2.48 7.12 -7.39
CA LEU A 108 1.23 7.76 -7.77
C LEU A 108 0.65 8.49 -6.57
N VAL A 109 0.04 9.64 -6.84
CA VAL A 109 -0.62 10.44 -5.81
C VAL A 109 -2.09 10.07 -5.79
N ASN A 110 -2.63 9.86 -4.59
CA ASN A 110 -4.05 9.61 -4.41
C ASN A 110 -4.56 10.48 -3.26
N ILE A 111 -5.75 11.00 -3.39
CA ILE A 111 -6.40 11.75 -2.32
C ILE A 111 -7.36 10.80 -1.63
N PRO A 112 -7.09 10.45 -0.38
CA PRO A 112 -7.93 9.50 0.32
C PRO A 112 -9.31 10.04 0.65
#